data_f0f26c85b93b2b1b0124293e1469e8b4
#
_entry.id   f0f26c85b93b2b1b0124293e1469e8b4
#
_cell.length_a   1.000
_cell.length_b   1.000
_cell.length_c   1.000
_cell.angle_alpha   90.00
_cell.angle_beta   90.00
_cell.angle_gamma   90.00
#
_symmetry.space_group_name_H-M   'P 1'
#
loop_
_entity.id
_entity.type
_entity.pdbx_description
1 polymer ?
#
loop_
_entity_poly.entity_id
_entity_poly.type
_entity_poly.pdbx_seq_one_letter_code
_entity_poly.pdbx_strand_id
1 'polypeptide(L)'
;MKRIVLTIALALLLSSCAVEVPRHTNLHPALPGRIEQRYAQEDSAFAITGKDARPSADVVTFAIGDDSPVSLDNRPAPEELLADLLSLGFQKQGLIVYPSAPTHLTVTVDELLAKVTKPKALFKTETQTKVRLSVQKNNITLTRTFSRESAIETLRQPQLPALEKEINDQLTDIIAEILGDPEIRRVVGK
;
A
#
# COMPACT_ATOMS: atom_id res chain seq x y z
N MET A 1 51.96 28.09 -13.03
CA MET A 1 50.87 28.22 -12.02
C MET A 1 49.46 28.27 -12.65
N LYS A 2 49.20 29.06 -13.71
CA LYS A 2 47.87 29.13 -14.36
C LYS A 2 47.34 27.78 -14.93
N ARG A 3 48.21 26.91 -15.45
CA ARG A 3 47.79 25.60 -16.02
C ARG A 3 47.42 24.57 -14.97
N ILE A 4 48.01 24.66 -13.75
CA ILE A 4 47.69 23.73 -12.64
C ILE A 4 46.34 24.10 -12.02
N VAL A 5 46.00 25.38 -11.94
CA VAL A 5 44.69 25.86 -11.42
C VAL A 5 43.55 25.45 -12.34
N LEU A 6 43.79 25.48 -13.66
CA LEU A 6 42.78 25.08 -14.64
C LEU A 6 42.46 23.55 -14.59
N THR A 7 43.49 22.72 -14.34
CA THR A 7 43.30 21.26 -14.20
C THR A 7 42.55 20.87 -12.93
N ILE A 8 42.75 21.57 -11.81
CA ILE A 8 42.04 21.36 -10.55
C ILE A 8 40.58 21.81 -10.67
N ALA A 9 40.30 22.92 -11.35
CA ALA A 9 38.93 23.40 -11.58
C ALA A 9 38.12 22.44 -12.46
N LEU A 10 38.71 21.76 -13.41
CA LEU A 10 38.03 20.80 -14.28
C LEU A 10 37.74 19.47 -13.57
N ALA A 11 38.57 19.07 -12.60
CA ALA A 11 38.36 17.84 -11.82
C ALA A 11 37.19 17.96 -10.80
N LEU A 12 36.85 19.18 -10.38
CA LEU A 12 35.73 19.44 -9.45
C LEU A 12 34.34 19.41 -10.11
N LEU A 13 34.28 19.45 -11.45
CA LEU A 13 33.02 19.40 -12.19
C LEU A 13 32.51 17.97 -12.47
N LEU A 14 33.28 16.94 -12.11
CA LEU A 14 32.94 15.53 -12.30
C LEU A 14 32.27 14.90 -11.05
N SER A 15 31.83 15.69 -10.08
CA SER A 15 30.94 15.18 -9.03
C SER A 15 29.58 14.87 -9.66
N SER A 16 29.53 13.74 -10.38
CA SER A 16 28.33 13.09 -10.84
C SER A 16 27.43 12.83 -9.63
N CYS A 17 26.29 13.51 -9.56
CA CYS A 17 25.22 13.10 -8.68
C CYS A 17 24.86 11.65 -9.04
N ALA A 18 25.33 10.70 -8.26
CA ALA A 18 24.83 9.33 -8.35
C ALA A 18 23.34 9.40 -8.01
N VAL A 19 22.48 9.18 -8.99
CA VAL A 19 21.04 8.99 -8.75
C VAL A 19 20.93 7.71 -7.97
N GLU A 20 20.65 7.79 -6.70
CA GLU A 20 20.43 6.62 -5.86
C GLU A 20 19.16 5.92 -6.35
N VAL A 21 19.30 4.71 -6.86
CA VAL A 21 18.15 3.90 -7.30
C VAL A 21 17.37 3.53 -6.04
N PRO A 22 16.09 3.87 -5.94
CA PRO A 22 15.28 3.52 -4.78
C PRO A 22 15.28 1.99 -4.60
N ARG A 23 15.51 1.56 -3.36
CA ARG A 23 15.54 0.13 -2.99
C ARG A 23 14.20 -0.36 -2.46
N HIS A 24 13.33 0.58 -2.09
CA HIS A 24 12.01 0.33 -1.52
C HIS A 24 11.01 1.27 -2.14
N THR A 25 9.75 0.87 -2.13
CA THR A 25 8.62 1.76 -2.39
C THR A 25 8.25 2.48 -1.09
N ASN A 26 7.54 3.60 -1.25
CA ASN A 26 7.05 4.39 -0.13
C ASN A 26 5.56 4.66 -0.33
N LEU A 27 4.73 3.71 0.07
CA LEU A 27 3.29 3.79 -0.09
C LEU A 27 2.68 4.70 0.99
N HIS A 28 1.79 5.58 0.56
CA HIS A 28 1.05 6.51 1.40
C HIS A 28 -0.42 6.60 0.96
N PRO A 29 -1.21 5.52 1.09
CA PRO A 29 -2.64 5.58 0.81
C PRO A 29 -3.32 6.55 1.78
N ALA A 30 -4.34 7.22 1.29
CA ALA A 30 -5.05 8.24 2.07
C ALA A 30 -6.23 7.64 2.84
N LEU A 31 -6.56 8.25 3.98
CA LEU A 31 -7.89 8.03 4.56
C LEU A 31 -8.93 8.84 3.77
N PRO A 32 -10.16 8.32 3.61
CA PRO A 32 -11.24 9.07 3.01
C PRO A 32 -11.43 10.42 3.70
N GLY A 33 -11.49 11.50 2.92
CA GLY A 33 -11.61 12.87 3.45
C GLY A 33 -12.91 13.10 4.22
N ARG A 34 -13.95 12.32 3.97
CA ARG A 34 -15.25 12.36 4.63
C ARG A 34 -15.61 10.97 5.16
N ILE A 35 -15.47 10.79 6.46
CA ILE A 35 -15.95 9.60 7.16
C ILE A 35 -17.31 9.95 7.73
N GLU A 36 -18.38 9.76 6.94
CA GLU A 36 -19.71 10.29 7.21
C GLU A 36 -20.49 9.55 8.29
N GLN A 37 -20.09 8.32 8.62
CA GLN A 37 -20.90 7.48 9.50
C GLN A 37 -20.19 7.19 10.80
N ARG A 38 -20.72 7.72 11.91
CA ARG A 38 -20.33 7.31 13.26
C ARG A 38 -21.04 6.01 13.63
N TYR A 39 -20.41 5.22 14.48
CA TYR A 39 -21.07 4.09 15.12
C TYR A 39 -22.14 4.59 16.09
N ALA A 40 -23.30 3.92 16.12
CA ALA A 40 -24.40 4.31 17.01
C ALA A 40 -24.06 4.07 18.49
N GLN A 41 -23.20 3.09 18.76
CA GLN A 41 -22.64 2.80 20.07
C GLN A 41 -21.24 3.42 20.11
N GLU A 42 -21.14 4.63 20.61
CA GLU A 42 -19.85 5.26 20.93
C GLU A 42 -19.20 4.41 22.04
N ASP A 43 -17.85 4.30 21.98
CA ASP A 43 -17.01 3.57 22.93
C ASP A 43 -16.92 2.04 22.75
N SER A 44 -17.37 1.47 21.65
CA SER A 44 -17.04 0.08 21.33
C SER A 44 -15.54 -0.09 21.12
N ALA A 45 -14.91 -0.95 21.91
CA ALA A 45 -13.48 -1.21 21.81
C ALA A 45 -13.19 -2.31 20.77
N PHE A 46 -12.09 -2.12 20.04
CA PHE A 46 -11.57 -3.12 19.11
C PHE A 46 -10.04 -3.20 19.15
N ALA A 47 -9.51 -4.36 18.79
CA ALA A 47 -8.10 -4.55 18.46
C ALA A 47 -7.97 -4.81 16.96
N ILE A 48 -6.87 -4.36 16.35
CA ILE A 48 -6.58 -4.63 14.94
C ILE A 48 -5.15 -5.11 14.77
N THR A 49 -4.95 -6.09 13.89
CA THR A 49 -3.63 -6.61 13.54
C THR A 49 -3.51 -6.75 12.03
N GLY A 50 -2.30 -6.47 11.51
CA GLY A 50 -1.92 -6.71 10.12
C GLY A 50 -1.36 -8.11 9.94
N LYS A 51 -1.59 -8.71 8.77
CA LYS A 51 -1.02 -9.99 8.35
C LYS A 51 -0.64 -9.92 6.88
N ASP A 52 0.58 -10.31 6.55
CA ASP A 52 0.99 -10.56 5.17
C ASP A 52 0.73 -12.03 4.81
N ALA A 53 0.00 -12.26 3.73
CA ALA A 53 -0.27 -13.59 3.15
C ALA A 53 0.22 -13.68 1.70
N ARG A 54 0.94 -12.67 1.22
CA ARG A 54 1.51 -12.67 -0.13
C ARG A 54 2.63 -13.70 -0.25
N PRO A 55 2.85 -14.27 -1.44
CA PRO A 55 3.96 -15.22 -1.67
C PRO A 55 5.34 -14.53 -1.66
N SER A 56 5.40 -13.20 -1.87
CA SER A 56 6.61 -12.37 -1.84
C SER A 56 6.31 -11.02 -1.19
N ALA A 57 7.32 -10.43 -0.55
CA ALA A 57 7.25 -9.07 -0.02
C ALA A 57 7.28 -7.99 -1.11
N ASP A 58 7.51 -8.35 -2.37
CA ASP A 58 7.57 -7.42 -3.49
C ASP A 58 6.26 -6.68 -3.68
N VAL A 59 6.36 -5.37 -3.92
CA VAL A 59 5.23 -4.48 -4.20
C VAL A 59 5.30 -3.95 -5.63
N VAL A 60 6.52 -3.76 -6.15
CA VAL A 60 6.76 -3.39 -7.54
C VAL A 60 7.79 -4.33 -8.13
N THR A 61 7.54 -4.82 -9.34
CA THR A 61 8.48 -5.66 -10.09
C THR A 61 8.60 -5.17 -11.52
N PHE A 62 9.85 -4.91 -11.95
CA PHE A 62 10.20 -4.64 -13.34
C PHE A 62 10.79 -5.93 -13.94
N ALA A 63 10.02 -6.59 -14.82
CA ALA A 63 10.45 -7.78 -15.58
C ALA A 63 10.52 -7.42 -17.06
N ILE A 64 11.62 -6.74 -17.45
CA ILE A 64 11.79 -6.15 -18.79
C ILE A 64 12.97 -6.81 -19.48
N GLY A 65 12.73 -7.41 -20.64
CA GLY A 65 13.76 -8.14 -21.40
C GLY A 65 14.15 -9.46 -20.75
N ASP A 66 15.38 -9.89 -21.02
CA ASP A 66 15.93 -11.18 -20.55
C ASP A 66 16.73 -11.07 -19.25
N ASP A 67 16.81 -9.86 -18.69
CA ASP A 67 17.49 -9.62 -17.42
C ASP A 67 16.68 -10.15 -16.23
N SER A 68 17.37 -10.40 -15.12
CA SER A 68 16.70 -10.73 -13.86
C SER A 68 15.75 -9.61 -13.44
N PRO A 69 14.51 -9.93 -13.00
CA PRO A 69 13.56 -8.93 -12.53
C PRO A 69 14.12 -8.10 -11.39
N VAL A 70 13.85 -6.80 -11.42
CA VAL A 70 14.13 -5.89 -10.31
C VAL A 70 12.86 -5.74 -9.50
N SER A 71 12.91 -6.14 -8.23
CA SER A 71 11.79 -6.07 -7.31
C SER A 71 12.06 -5.15 -6.14
N LEU A 72 11.01 -4.47 -5.68
CA LEU A 72 11.03 -3.52 -4.57
C LEU A 72 9.97 -3.91 -3.56
N ASP A 73 10.35 -4.02 -2.29
CA ASP A 73 9.43 -4.10 -1.15
C ASP A 73 8.92 -2.72 -0.74
N ASN A 74 7.99 -2.65 0.21
CA ASN A 74 7.53 -1.39 0.81
C ASN A 74 7.98 -1.25 2.26
N ARG A 75 8.27 -0.02 2.67
CA ARG A 75 8.55 0.31 4.08
C ARG A 75 7.75 1.53 4.51
N PRO A 76 6.93 1.41 5.59
CA PRO A 76 6.68 0.23 6.43
C PRO A 76 6.01 -0.92 5.67
N ALA A 77 5.91 -2.11 6.29
CA ALA A 77 5.25 -3.27 5.70
C ALA A 77 3.78 -2.96 5.38
N PRO A 78 3.25 -3.40 4.22
CA PRO A 78 1.89 -2.99 3.79
C PRO A 78 0.79 -3.40 4.75
N GLU A 79 0.90 -4.54 5.41
CA GLU A 79 -0.06 -5.01 6.40
C GLU A 79 -0.06 -4.14 7.67
N GLU A 80 1.10 -3.64 8.09
CA GLU A 80 1.21 -2.70 9.21
C GLU A 80 0.60 -1.35 8.84
N LEU A 81 0.95 -0.83 7.67
CA LEU A 81 0.41 0.41 7.13
C LEU A 81 -1.12 0.39 7.05
N LEU A 82 -1.71 -0.70 6.56
CA LEU A 82 -3.16 -0.86 6.46
C LEU A 82 -3.82 -0.99 7.84
N ALA A 83 -3.21 -1.73 8.78
CA ALA A 83 -3.72 -1.85 10.13
C ALA A 83 -3.77 -0.49 10.83
N ASP A 84 -2.71 0.32 10.69
CA ASP A 84 -2.64 1.65 11.27
C ASP A 84 -3.68 2.61 10.67
N LEU A 85 -3.83 2.62 9.34
CA LEU A 85 -4.80 3.48 8.67
C LEU A 85 -6.25 3.09 8.98
N LEU A 86 -6.56 1.79 8.99
CA LEU A 86 -7.88 1.31 9.37
C LEU A 86 -8.17 1.58 10.84
N SER A 87 -7.17 1.41 11.72
CA SER A 87 -7.27 1.79 13.13
C SER A 87 -7.68 3.26 13.28
N LEU A 88 -6.95 4.15 12.60
CA LEU A 88 -7.26 5.58 12.60
C LEU A 88 -8.63 5.88 11.99
N GLY A 89 -9.01 5.19 10.92
CA GLY A 89 -10.32 5.34 10.28
C GLY A 89 -11.48 4.96 11.22
N PHE A 90 -11.39 3.82 11.87
CA PHE A 90 -12.40 3.37 12.85
C PHE A 90 -12.45 4.27 14.08
N GLN A 91 -11.32 4.79 14.56
CA GLN A 91 -11.31 5.79 15.64
C GLN A 91 -12.04 7.07 15.24
N LYS A 92 -11.84 7.56 14.00
CA LYS A 92 -12.60 8.73 13.49
C LYS A 92 -14.10 8.45 13.40
N GLN A 93 -14.51 7.19 13.32
CA GLN A 93 -15.92 6.77 13.38
C GLN A 93 -16.45 6.60 14.82
N GLY A 94 -15.66 6.86 15.86
CA GLY A 94 -16.07 6.82 17.27
C GLY A 94 -15.73 5.52 17.99
N LEU A 95 -14.93 4.62 17.42
CA LEU A 95 -14.48 3.42 18.11
C LEU A 95 -13.18 3.66 18.88
N ILE A 96 -12.93 2.85 19.91
CA ILE A 96 -11.74 2.93 20.75
C ILE A 96 -10.82 1.75 20.44
N VAL A 97 -9.55 2.03 20.19
CA VAL A 97 -8.53 0.98 20.03
C VAL A 97 -8.08 0.52 21.40
N TYR A 98 -8.25 -0.76 21.66
CA TYR A 98 -7.79 -1.38 22.90
C TYR A 98 -7.26 -2.80 22.65
N PRO A 99 -6.00 -3.09 22.99
CA PRO A 99 -5.36 -4.37 22.65
C PRO A 99 -6.08 -5.62 23.16
N SER A 100 -6.77 -5.52 24.28
CA SER A 100 -7.53 -6.62 24.90
C SER A 100 -9.04 -6.51 24.63
N ALA A 101 -9.44 -5.83 23.57
CA ALA A 101 -10.85 -5.69 23.22
C ALA A 101 -11.47 -7.04 22.84
N PRO A 102 -12.77 -7.25 23.09
CA PRO A 102 -13.46 -8.49 22.68
C PRO A 102 -13.71 -8.56 21.17
N THR A 103 -13.55 -7.45 20.46
CA THR A 103 -13.67 -7.37 19.01
C THR A 103 -12.27 -7.32 18.39
N HIS A 104 -11.91 -8.34 17.63
CA HIS A 104 -10.62 -8.44 16.95
C HIS A 104 -10.79 -8.30 15.44
N LEU A 105 -10.07 -7.37 14.85
CA LEU A 105 -9.97 -7.19 13.41
C LEU A 105 -8.60 -7.70 12.94
N THR A 106 -8.60 -8.48 11.87
CA THR A 106 -7.36 -8.89 11.20
C THR A 106 -7.44 -8.43 9.75
N VAL A 107 -6.58 -7.50 9.36
CA VAL A 107 -6.40 -7.11 7.97
C VAL A 107 -5.30 -7.95 7.36
N THR A 108 -5.61 -8.66 6.28
CA THR A 108 -4.66 -9.54 5.59
C THR A 108 -4.43 -9.02 4.18
N VAL A 109 -3.17 -8.82 3.80
CA VAL A 109 -2.79 -8.52 2.42
C VAL A 109 -2.57 -9.84 1.70
N ASP A 110 -3.48 -10.19 0.79
CA ASP A 110 -3.40 -11.42 -0.01
C ASP A 110 -2.61 -11.18 -1.32
N GLU A 111 -2.79 -9.99 -1.94
CA GLU A 111 -2.08 -9.56 -3.15
C GLU A 111 -1.82 -8.05 -3.07
N LEU A 112 -0.61 -7.64 -3.45
CA LEU A 112 -0.24 -6.23 -3.61
C LEU A 112 1.00 -6.17 -4.50
N LEU A 113 0.80 -5.97 -5.79
CA LEU A 113 1.88 -5.99 -6.76
C LEU A 113 1.55 -5.14 -7.99
N ALA A 114 2.46 -4.25 -8.35
CA ALA A 114 2.51 -3.63 -9.67
C ALA A 114 3.65 -4.26 -10.48
N LYS A 115 3.31 -5.01 -11.53
CA LYS A 115 4.27 -5.69 -12.40
C LYS A 115 4.37 -4.98 -13.74
N VAL A 116 5.59 -4.54 -14.07
CA VAL A 116 5.89 -3.93 -15.36
C VAL A 116 6.61 -4.94 -16.26
N THR A 117 6.07 -5.17 -17.44
CA THR A 117 6.63 -6.04 -18.47
C THR A 117 6.74 -5.30 -19.80
N LYS A 118 7.53 -5.83 -20.74
CA LYS A 118 7.60 -5.32 -22.11
C LYS A 118 7.54 -6.48 -23.11
N PRO A 119 6.36 -7.08 -23.32
CA PRO A 119 6.24 -8.26 -24.18
C PRO A 119 6.49 -7.97 -25.65
N LYS A 120 6.32 -6.71 -26.09
CA LYS A 120 6.51 -6.24 -27.48
C LYS A 120 7.04 -4.80 -27.49
N ALA A 121 6.41 -3.91 -28.24
CA ALA A 121 6.82 -2.50 -28.35
C ALA A 121 6.37 -1.64 -27.17
N LEU A 122 5.28 -2.01 -26.48
CA LEU A 122 4.72 -1.27 -25.36
C LEU A 122 5.15 -1.88 -24.03
N PHE A 123 5.27 -1.03 -23.02
CA PHE A 123 5.34 -1.46 -21.64
C PHE A 123 3.92 -1.74 -21.13
N LYS A 124 3.73 -2.88 -20.49
CA LYS A 124 2.50 -3.27 -19.85
C LYS A 124 2.70 -3.23 -18.32
N THR A 125 1.86 -2.49 -17.63
CA THR A 125 1.77 -2.49 -16.17
C THR A 125 0.49 -3.20 -15.75
N GLU A 126 0.62 -4.22 -14.93
CA GLU A 126 -0.51 -4.90 -14.28
C GLU A 126 -0.38 -4.66 -12.78
N THR A 127 -1.43 -4.05 -12.19
CA THR A 127 -1.48 -3.79 -10.76
C THR A 127 -2.62 -4.59 -10.16
N GLN A 128 -2.33 -5.36 -9.11
CA GLN A 128 -3.28 -6.19 -8.39
C GLN A 128 -3.19 -5.91 -6.90
N THR A 129 -4.33 -5.61 -6.29
CA THR A 129 -4.46 -5.37 -4.86
C THR A 129 -5.62 -6.19 -4.33
N LYS A 130 -5.37 -7.00 -3.31
CA LYS A 130 -6.38 -7.81 -2.65
C LYS A 130 -6.15 -7.83 -1.15
N VAL A 131 -7.14 -7.33 -0.44
CA VAL A 131 -7.12 -7.20 1.02
C VAL A 131 -8.34 -7.90 1.58
N ARG A 132 -8.12 -8.65 2.63
CA ARG A 132 -9.17 -9.35 3.37
C ARG A 132 -9.23 -8.81 4.79
N LEU A 133 -10.44 -8.43 5.23
CA LEU A 133 -10.71 -8.09 6.62
C LEU A 133 -11.52 -9.20 7.28
N SER A 134 -11.01 -9.71 8.39
CA SER A 134 -11.73 -10.62 9.27
C SER A 134 -12.08 -9.90 10.57
N VAL A 135 -13.34 -9.91 10.95
CA VAL A 135 -13.85 -9.37 12.22
C VAL A 135 -14.31 -10.54 13.07
N GLN A 136 -13.73 -10.68 14.24
CA GLN A 136 -14.12 -11.68 15.23
C GLN A 136 -14.64 -10.98 16.48
N LYS A 137 -15.89 -11.29 16.85
CA LYS A 137 -16.55 -10.77 18.05
C LYS A 137 -17.42 -11.85 18.69
N ASN A 138 -17.10 -12.24 19.93
CA ASN A 138 -17.75 -13.38 20.59
C ASN A 138 -17.67 -14.63 19.70
N ASN A 139 -18.83 -15.21 19.32
CA ASN A 139 -18.94 -16.39 18.44
C ASN A 139 -19.22 -16.03 16.98
N ILE A 140 -19.11 -14.76 16.61
CA ILE A 140 -19.37 -14.29 15.23
C ILE A 140 -18.01 -14.04 14.57
N THR A 141 -17.82 -14.62 13.38
CA THR A 141 -16.72 -14.30 12.50
C THR A 141 -17.28 -13.84 11.15
N LEU A 142 -16.92 -12.62 10.76
CA LEU A 142 -17.24 -12.06 9.45
C LEU A 142 -15.92 -11.90 8.67
N THR A 143 -15.88 -12.40 7.43
CA THR A 143 -14.73 -12.19 6.55
C THR A 143 -15.20 -11.53 5.26
N ARG A 144 -14.55 -10.44 4.86
CA ARG A 144 -14.81 -9.71 3.62
C ARG A 144 -13.51 -9.56 2.84
N THR A 145 -13.60 -9.67 1.53
CA THR A 145 -12.45 -9.52 0.62
C THR A 145 -12.74 -8.38 -0.34
N PHE A 146 -11.75 -7.52 -0.50
CA PHE A 146 -11.77 -6.32 -1.35
C PHE A 146 -10.63 -6.44 -2.35
N SER A 147 -10.90 -6.23 -3.63
CA SER A 147 -9.89 -6.33 -4.67
C SER A 147 -9.99 -5.20 -5.68
N ARG A 148 -8.84 -4.81 -6.22
CA ARG A 148 -8.69 -3.87 -7.33
C ARG A 148 -7.66 -4.43 -8.30
N GLU A 149 -7.92 -4.24 -9.58
CA GLU A 149 -7.03 -4.64 -10.64
C GLU A 149 -7.00 -3.54 -11.70
N SER A 150 -5.83 -3.30 -12.27
CA SER A 150 -5.68 -2.44 -13.44
C SER A 150 -4.63 -2.98 -14.39
N ALA A 151 -4.78 -2.68 -15.67
CA ALA A 151 -3.80 -2.98 -16.71
C ALA A 151 -3.66 -1.79 -17.64
N ILE A 152 -2.45 -1.26 -17.76
CA ILE A 152 -2.15 -0.06 -18.53
C ILE A 152 -1.00 -0.35 -19.50
N GLU A 153 -1.13 0.07 -20.75
CA GLU A 153 -0.05 0.01 -21.74
C GLU A 153 0.48 1.41 -22.03
N THR A 154 1.80 1.55 -22.07
CA THR A 154 2.48 2.83 -22.32
C THR A 154 3.65 2.68 -23.28
N LEU A 155 3.96 3.76 -24.04
CA LEU A 155 5.13 3.81 -24.92
C LEU A 155 6.45 3.97 -24.15
N ARG A 156 6.40 4.60 -22.99
CA ARG A 156 7.56 4.82 -22.11
C ARG A 156 7.46 3.94 -20.89
N GLN A 157 8.59 3.50 -20.38
CA GLN A 157 8.65 2.77 -19.11
C GLN A 157 8.06 3.62 -18.01
N PRO A 158 7.07 3.10 -17.27
CA PRO A 158 6.53 3.78 -16.09
C PRO A 158 7.60 3.94 -15.03
N GLN A 159 7.62 5.11 -14.41
CA GLN A 159 8.52 5.41 -13.31
C GLN A 159 7.90 4.99 -11.97
N LEU A 160 8.73 4.73 -10.99
CA LEU A 160 8.31 4.27 -9.67
C LEU A 160 7.20 5.14 -9.04
N PRO A 161 7.27 6.49 -9.04
CA PRO A 161 6.21 7.32 -8.46
C PRO A 161 4.83 7.13 -9.10
N ALA A 162 4.77 6.78 -10.39
CA ALA A 162 3.50 6.51 -11.05
C ALA A 162 2.88 5.17 -10.60
N LEU A 163 3.72 4.16 -10.35
CA LEU A 163 3.30 2.86 -9.84
C LEU A 163 2.87 2.97 -8.37
N GLU A 164 3.62 3.70 -7.55
CA GLU A 164 3.25 3.99 -6.17
C GLU A 164 1.91 4.73 -6.08
N LYS A 165 1.68 5.70 -6.97
CA LYS A 165 0.41 6.41 -7.03
C LYS A 165 -0.75 5.47 -7.34
N GLU A 166 -0.62 4.61 -8.33
CA GLU A 166 -1.64 3.63 -8.72
C GLU A 166 -1.99 2.69 -7.55
N ILE A 167 -0.97 2.16 -6.86
CA ILE A 167 -1.16 1.31 -5.68
C ILE A 167 -1.83 2.09 -4.56
N ASN A 168 -1.41 3.32 -4.29
CA ASN A 168 -1.99 4.17 -3.27
C ASN A 168 -3.46 4.49 -3.55
N ASP A 169 -3.82 4.76 -4.80
CA ASP A 169 -5.20 5.00 -5.20
C ASP A 169 -6.05 3.75 -4.94
N GLN A 170 -5.59 2.55 -5.35
CA GLN A 170 -6.30 1.28 -5.10
C GLN A 170 -6.46 0.98 -3.61
N LEU A 171 -5.41 1.19 -2.80
CA LEU A 171 -5.48 1.00 -1.34
C LEU A 171 -6.41 2.01 -0.68
N THR A 172 -6.41 3.26 -1.14
CA THR A 172 -7.32 4.31 -0.64
C THR A 172 -8.77 3.93 -0.88
N ASP A 173 -9.09 3.42 -2.07
CA ASP A 173 -10.44 2.97 -2.40
C ASP A 173 -10.86 1.77 -1.54
N ILE A 174 -9.96 0.80 -1.32
CA ILE A 174 -10.22 -0.36 -0.46
C ILE A 174 -10.44 0.08 1.00
N ILE A 175 -9.63 0.99 1.52
CA ILE A 175 -9.80 1.54 2.88
C ILE A 175 -11.17 2.22 3.00
N ALA A 176 -11.57 3.02 2.01
CA ALA A 176 -12.87 3.68 1.99
C ALA A 176 -14.03 2.66 1.99
N GLU A 177 -13.92 1.61 1.20
CA GLU A 177 -14.91 0.54 1.11
C GLU A 177 -15.02 -0.24 2.43
N ILE A 178 -13.89 -0.59 3.06
CA ILE A 178 -13.86 -1.26 4.37
C ILE A 178 -14.55 -0.41 5.44
N LEU A 179 -14.20 0.87 5.53
CA LEU A 179 -14.77 1.79 6.52
C LEU A 179 -16.25 2.09 6.28
N GLY A 180 -16.72 1.95 5.03
CA GLY A 180 -18.12 2.12 4.63
C GLY A 180 -18.96 0.85 4.66
N ASP A 181 -18.36 -0.33 4.79
CA ASP A 181 -19.06 -1.62 4.66
C ASP A 181 -20.13 -1.82 5.75
N PRO A 182 -21.41 -2.00 5.37
CA PRO A 182 -22.53 -2.08 6.33
C PRO A 182 -22.50 -3.36 7.17
N GLU A 183 -21.92 -4.46 6.66
CA GLU A 183 -21.85 -5.71 7.41
C GLU A 183 -20.75 -5.65 8.48
N ILE A 184 -19.59 -5.08 8.13
CA ILE A 184 -18.52 -4.81 9.10
C ILE A 184 -19.06 -3.91 10.20
N ARG A 185 -19.73 -2.83 9.84
CA ARG A 185 -20.34 -1.89 10.78
C ARG A 185 -21.34 -2.56 11.71
N ARG A 186 -22.19 -3.45 11.19
CA ARG A 186 -23.17 -4.19 11.98
C ARG A 186 -22.54 -5.11 13.01
N VAL A 187 -21.40 -5.75 12.70
CA VAL A 187 -20.71 -6.67 13.61
C VAL A 187 -19.90 -5.90 14.64
N VAL A 188 -19.15 -4.90 14.22
CA VAL A 188 -18.28 -4.11 15.10
C VAL A 188 -19.10 -3.25 16.06
N GLY A 189 -20.19 -2.64 15.58
CA GLY A 189 -21.01 -1.69 16.35
C GLY A 189 -22.11 -2.30 17.24
N LYS A 190 -22.20 -3.64 17.30
CA LYS A 190 -23.10 -4.33 18.25
C LYS A 190 -22.35 -4.64 19.55
#